data_cf7267367758bddbb1f1ee85f8d6c19b
#
_entry.id   cf7267367758bddbb1f1ee85f8d6c19b
#
_cell.length_a   1.000
_cell.length_b   1.000
_cell.length_c   1.000
_cell.angle_alpha   90.00
_cell.angle_beta   90.00
_cell.angle_gamma   90.00
#
_symmetry.space_group_name_H-M   'P 1'
#
loop_
_entity.id
_entity.type
_entity.pdbx_description
1 polymer ?
#
loop_
_entity_poly.entity_id
_entity_poly.type
_entity_poly.pdbx_seq_one_letter_code
_entity_poly.pdbx_strand_id
1 'polypeptide(L)'
;MITANIQPVHMAIMEGEREIFLTDQQALAENFNGVPLWIRPQSFFQTNPAVASRLYATARDWVRQLPVNHMWDLFCGVGGFGLHCATPEMRLTGIEIAAEAIACARQSAAQLGLQNLHFQALDSTQFATGEGEIPDLVLVNPPRRGIGDGLCAYLSRMEPEFIIYSSCNARTMAKDIARLAGYRIERVQLFDMFPHTAHYEVLTLLVREV
;
A
#
# COMPACT_ATOMS: atom_id res chain seq x y z
N MET A 1 22.12 -2.36 -11.04
CA MET A 1 22.33 -2.31 -9.58
C MET A 1 22.88 -3.64 -9.12
N ILE A 2 23.98 -3.65 -8.35
CA ILE A 2 24.55 -4.84 -7.74
C ILE A 2 24.74 -4.54 -6.25
N THR A 3 24.27 -5.45 -5.40
CA THR A 3 24.38 -5.32 -3.95
C THR A 3 24.87 -6.62 -3.31
N ALA A 4 25.40 -6.53 -2.11
CA ALA A 4 25.72 -7.66 -1.25
C ALA A 4 24.97 -7.49 0.07
N ASN A 5 24.07 -8.42 0.37
CA ASN A 5 23.36 -8.45 1.64
C ASN A 5 24.07 -9.37 2.63
N ILE A 6 24.29 -8.90 3.84
CA ILE A 6 24.98 -9.64 4.89
C ILE A 6 23.97 -10.25 5.85
N GLN A 7 23.80 -11.57 5.75
CA GLN A 7 22.98 -12.36 6.67
C GLN A 7 23.89 -13.21 7.58
N PRO A 8 24.21 -12.74 8.80
CA PRO A 8 25.16 -13.41 9.68
C PRO A 8 24.58 -14.61 10.43
N VAL A 9 23.25 -14.77 10.41
CA VAL A 9 22.54 -15.79 11.19
C VAL A 9 21.72 -16.67 10.27
N HIS A 10 21.79 -17.98 10.46
CA HIS A 10 20.91 -18.91 9.76
C HIS A 10 19.48 -18.84 10.33
N MET A 11 18.57 -18.26 9.57
CA MET A 11 17.17 -18.08 9.94
C MET A 11 16.26 -18.13 8.70
N ALA A 12 14.93 -18.22 8.93
CA ALA A 12 13.96 -18.28 7.84
C ALA A 12 13.86 -16.95 7.01
N ILE A 13 14.39 -15.84 7.54
CA ILE A 13 14.49 -14.58 6.81
C ILE A 13 15.73 -14.62 5.95
N MET A 14 15.57 -14.44 4.63
CA MET A 14 16.67 -14.54 3.67
C MET A 14 17.57 -13.29 3.65
N GLU A 15 17.09 -12.18 4.17
CA GLU A 15 17.78 -10.88 4.14
C GLU A 15 18.29 -10.52 5.53
N GLY A 16 19.56 -10.10 5.61
CA GLY A 16 20.13 -9.50 6.81
C GLY A 16 19.93 -7.97 6.82
N GLU A 17 20.23 -7.37 7.95
CA GLU A 17 20.04 -5.92 8.16
C GLU A 17 21.03 -5.05 7.35
N ARG A 18 22.16 -5.61 6.93
CA ARG A 18 23.22 -4.85 6.26
C ARG A 18 23.22 -5.09 4.75
N GLU A 19 22.90 -4.05 4.00
CA GLU A 19 23.04 -4.00 2.54
C GLU A 19 24.25 -3.17 2.15
N ILE A 20 25.08 -3.69 1.24
CA ILE A 20 26.26 -3.00 0.68
C ILE A 20 26.03 -2.82 -0.81
N PHE A 21 25.95 -1.59 -1.28
CA PHE A 21 25.87 -1.27 -2.70
C PHE A 21 27.24 -1.34 -3.33
N LEU A 22 27.39 -2.15 -4.38
CA LEU A 22 28.62 -2.33 -5.15
C LEU A 22 28.63 -1.49 -6.43
N THR A 23 27.51 -0.85 -6.74
CA THR A 23 27.33 0.09 -7.86
C THR A 23 26.76 1.41 -7.35
N ASP A 24 26.97 2.49 -8.11
CA ASP A 24 26.39 3.82 -7.78
C ASP A 24 24.86 3.80 -7.82
N GLN A 25 24.29 2.97 -8.69
CA GLN A 25 22.83 2.77 -8.76
C GLN A 25 22.35 2.01 -7.53
N GLN A 26 21.46 2.61 -6.75
CA GLN A 26 20.90 2.09 -5.50
C GLN A 26 19.43 1.75 -5.56
N ALA A 27 18.76 2.03 -6.68
CA ALA A 27 17.35 1.71 -6.88
C ALA A 27 17.10 1.32 -8.35
N LEU A 28 16.09 0.51 -8.57
CA LEU A 28 15.58 0.18 -9.90
C LEU A 28 14.39 1.09 -10.22
N ALA A 29 14.32 1.57 -11.45
CA ALA A 29 13.18 2.33 -11.96
C ALA A 29 12.25 1.39 -12.71
N GLU A 30 10.97 1.44 -12.36
CA GLU A 30 9.87 0.78 -13.05
C GLU A 30 8.81 1.81 -13.45
N ASN A 31 7.98 1.48 -14.42
CA ASN A 31 6.86 2.32 -14.83
C ASN A 31 5.62 1.47 -15.00
N PHE A 32 4.60 1.73 -14.18
CA PHE A 32 3.30 1.07 -14.28
C PHE A 32 2.24 2.13 -14.61
N ASN A 33 1.55 1.96 -15.74
CA ASN A 33 0.46 2.88 -16.17
C ASN A 33 0.90 4.35 -16.29
N GLY A 34 2.16 4.63 -16.60
CA GLY A 34 2.72 5.98 -16.62
C GLY A 34 3.15 6.52 -15.25
N VAL A 35 3.00 5.74 -14.18
CA VAL A 35 3.47 6.09 -12.84
C VAL A 35 4.88 5.55 -12.63
N PRO A 36 5.89 6.41 -12.40
CA PRO A 36 7.24 5.95 -12.07
C PRO A 36 7.26 5.37 -10.66
N LEU A 37 7.88 4.21 -10.51
CA LEU A 37 8.07 3.54 -9.23
C LEU A 37 9.55 3.21 -9.05
N TRP A 38 10.12 3.57 -7.92
CA TRP A 38 11.49 3.23 -7.55
C TRP A 38 11.49 2.10 -6.53
N ILE A 39 12.45 1.18 -6.67
CA ILE A 39 12.51 -0.04 -5.86
C ILE A 39 13.92 -0.23 -5.35
N ARG A 40 14.08 -0.44 -4.04
CA ARG A 40 15.35 -0.82 -3.40
C ARG A 40 15.31 -2.28 -2.95
N PRO A 41 16.47 -2.92 -2.65
CA PRO A 41 16.54 -4.35 -2.34
C PRO A 41 15.58 -4.80 -1.23
N GLN A 42 15.39 -4.03 -0.19
CA GLN A 42 14.53 -4.36 0.96
C GLN A 42 13.09 -3.82 0.83
N SER A 43 12.72 -3.32 -0.35
CA SER A 43 11.35 -2.87 -0.61
C SER A 43 10.50 -4.02 -1.12
N PHE A 44 9.31 -4.20 -0.53
CA PHE A 44 8.32 -5.07 -1.16
C PHE A 44 7.83 -4.45 -2.48
N PHE A 45 7.74 -5.28 -3.50
CA PHE A 45 7.23 -4.88 -4.80
C PHE A 45 6.45 -6.01 -5.47
N GLN A 46 5.38 -5.67 -6.20
CA GLN A 46 4.56 -6.63 -6.94
C GLN A 46 5.35 -7.16 -8.15
N THR A 47 5.67 -8.46 -8.16
CA THR A 47 6.61 -9.05 -9.11
C THR A 47 5.99 -9.51 -10.43
N ASN A 48 4.67 -9.41 -10.60
CA ASN A 48 4.00 -9.60 -11.88
C ASN A 48 3.55 -8.25 -12.45
N PRO A 49 4.33 -7.59 -13.33
CA PRO A 49 4.05 -6.23 -13.79
C PRO A 49 2.70 -6.08 -14.50
N ALA A 50 2.32 -7.07 -15.30
CA ALA A 50 1.07 -7.01 -16.05
C ALA A 50 -0.17 -7.06 -15.14
N VAL A 51 -0.15 -7.91 -14.10
CA VAL A 51 -1.24 -8.01 -13.13
C VAL A 51 -1.21 -6.86 -12.13
N ALA A 52 -0.02 -6.46 -11.67
CA ALA A 52 0.14 -5.32 -10.77
C ALA A 52 -0.34 -4.01 -11.41
N SER A 53 -0.03 -3.79 -12.69
CA SER A 53 -0.54 -2.63 -13.44
C SER A 53 -2.08 -2.59 -13.45
N ARG A 54 -2.73 -3.74 -13.64
CA ARG A 54 -4.19 -3.85 -13.60
C ARG A 54 -4.75 -3.64 -12.18
N LEU A 55 -4.09 -4.18 -11.17
CA LEU A 55 -4.48 -4.00 -9.76
C LEU A 55 -4.49 -2.50 -9.39
N TYR A 56 -3.39 -1.80 -9.66
CA TYR A 56 -3.27 -0.37 -9.39
C TYR A 56 -4.25 0.48 -10.23
N ALA A 57 -4.42 0.15 -11.52
CA ALA A 57 -5.38 0.84 -12.38
C ALA A 57 -6.82 0.65 -11.88
N THR A 58 -7.18 -0.55 -11.41
CA THR A 58 -8.51 -0.82 -10.84
C THR A 58 -8.76 0.02 -9.60
N ALA A 59 -7.81 0.07 -8.66
CA ALA A 59 -7.93 0.91 -7.47
C ALA A 59 -8.09 2.38 -7.83
N ARG A 60 -7.26 2.90 -8.75
CA ARG A 60 -7.36 4.27 -9.29
C ARG A 60 -8.76 4.54 -9.87
N ASP A 61 -9.26 3.63 -10.71
CA ASP A 61 -10.54 3.82 -11.41
C ASP A 61 -11.72 3.76 -10.42
N TRP A 62 -11.62 2.99 -9.35
CA TRP A 62 -12.60 3.02 -8.26
C TRP A 62 -12.55 4.35 -7.50
N VAL A 63 -11.36 4.80 -7.10
CA VAL A 63 -11.20 6.07 -6.38
C VAL A 63 -11.72 7.27 -7.18
N ARG A 64 -11.49 7.30 -8.50
CA ARG A 64 -11.97 8.37 -9.38
C ARG A 64 -13.50 8.47 -9.49
N GLN A 65 -14.23 7.42 -9.12
CA GLN A 65 -15.69 7.40 -9.10
C GLN A 65 -16.27 7.84 -7.75
N LEU A 66 -15.41 8.14 -6.77
CA LEU A 66 -15.77 8.50 -5.40
C LEU A 66 -15.42 9.97 -5.12
N PRO A 67 -16.16 10.65 -4.24
CA PRO A 67 -15.87 12.03 -3.84
C PRO A 67 -14.72 12.09 -2.84
N VAL A 68 -13.51 11.67 -3.23
CA VAL A 68 -12.32 11.59 -2.39
C VAL A 68 -11.38 12.76 -2.65
N ASN A 69 -11.14 13.59 -1.64
CA ASN A 69 -10.17 14.68 -1.64
C ASN A 69 -9.02 14.47 -0.67
N HIS A 70 -9.22 13.63 0.34
CA HIS A 70 -8.21 13.26 1.32
C HIS A 70 -8.13 11.75 1.48
N MET A 71 -6.96 11.19 1.25
CA MET A 71 -6.73 9.74 1.27
C MET A 71 -5.52 9.40 2.14
N TRP A 72 -5.63 8.31 2.91
CA TRP A 72 -4.49 7.63 3.53
C TRP A 72 -4.19 6.33 2.77
N ASP A 73 -2.90 6.07 2.53
CA ASP A 73 -2.38 4.80 2.00
C ASP A 73 -1.51 4.16 3.09
N LEU A 74 -2.11 3.27 3.86
CA LEU A 74 -1.46 2.58 4.98
C LEU A 74 -0.83 1.28 4.50
N PHE A 75 0.38 0.98 4.98
CA PHE A 75 1.26 -0.08 4.44
C PHE A 75 1.61 0.21 2.97
N CYS A 76 1.95 1.45 2.67
CA CYS A 76 2.04 1.92 1.28
C CYS A 76 3.23 1.37 0.48
N GLY A 77 4.22 0.76 1.15
CA GLY A 77 5.44 0.30 0.48
C GLY A 77 6.12 1.43 -0.29
N VAL A 78 6.42 1.19 -1.56
CA VAL A 78 6.98 2.21 -2.47
C VAL A 78 5.94 3.18 -3.05
N GLY A 79 4.71 3.15 -2.55
CA GLY A 79 3.64 4.06 -2.93
C GLY A 79 2.82 3.63 -4.15
N GLY A 80 2.87 2.36 -4.54
CA GLY A 80 2.22 1.89 -5.76
C GLY A 80 0.74 2.26 -5.87
N PHE A 81 -0.06 1.98 -4.85
CA PHE A 81 -1.49 2.34 -4.84
C PHE A 81 -1.70 3.85 -4.76
N GLY A 82 -1.12 4.50 -3.75
CA GLY A 82 -1.33 5.92 -3.52
C GLY A 82 -0.95 6.78 -4.72
N LEU A 83 0.20 6.52 -5.34
CA LEU A 83 0.67 7.27 -6.51
C LEU A 83 -0.23 7.07 -7.75
N HIS A 84 -0.84 5.89 -7.92
CA HIS A 84 -1.80 5.68 -9.00
C HIS A 84 -3.14 6.38 -8.75
N CYS A 85 -3.57 6.46 -7.49
CA CYS A 85 -4.84 7.09 -7.11
C CYS A 85 -4.74 8.63 -7.04
N ALA A 86 -3.57 9.17 -6.75
CA ALA A 86 -3.36 10.59 -6.52
C ALA A 86 -3.75 11.45 -7.73
N THR A 87 -4.34 12.61 -7.42
CA THR A 87 -4.59 13.71 -8.36
C THR A 87 -3.92 15.00 -7.83
N PRO A 88 -3.75 16.05 -8.66
CA PRO A 88 -3.17 17.31 -8.21
C PRO A 88 -3.93 17.95 -7.03
N GLU A 89 -5.24 17.74 -6.95
CA GLU A 89 -6.13 18.31 -5.94
C GLU A 89 -6.22 17.46 -4.67
N MET A 90 -5.90 16.16 -4.79
CA MET A 90 -6.03 15.22 -3.68
C MET A 90 -4.88 15.36 -2.71
N ARG A 91 -5.20 15.42 -1.41
CA ARG A 91 -4.21 15.23 -0.34
C ARG A 91 -4.04 13.75 -0.04
N LEU A 92 -2.81 13.25 -0.13
CA LEU A 92 -2.46 11.87 0.15
C LEU A 92 -1.41 11.81 1.26
N THR A 93 -1.64 10.95 2.25
CA THR A 93 -0.63 10.56 3.24
C THR A 93 -0.35 9.08 3.13
N GLY A 94 0.89 8.73 2.76
CA GLY A 94 1.38 7.35 2.66
C GLY A 94 2.23 6.99 3.87
N ILE A 95 1.93 5.85 4.49
CA ILE A 95 2.59 5.36 5.71
C ILE A 95 3.13 3.96 5.48
N GLU A 96 4.42 3.79 5.77
CA GLU A 96 5.13 2.52 5.68
C GLU A 96 6.24 2.50 6.75
N ILE A 97 6.47 1.36 7.37
CA ILE A 97 7.49 1.22 8.41
C ILE A 97 8.91 1.24 7.82
N ALA A 98 9.09 0.75 6.59
CA ALA A 98 10.38 0.68 5.92
C ALA A 98 10.80 2.05 5.36
N ALA A 99 11.80 2.68 5.98
CA ALA A 99 12.30 3.99 5.55
C ALA A 99 12.81 4.00 4.10
N GLU A 100 13.40 2.88 3.64
CA GLU A 100 13.88 2.74 2.26
C GLU A 100 12.73 2.76 1.23
N ALA A 101 11.60 2.11 1.55
CA ALA A 101 10.41 2.16 0.70
C ALA A 101 9.82 3.58 0.65
N ILE A 102 9.79 4.28 1.78
CA ILE A 102 9.35 5.69 1.84
C ILE A 102 10.27 6.60 1.02
N ALA A 103 11.59 6.39 1.04
CA ALA A 103 12.50 7.13 0.19
C ALA A 103 12.17 6.95 -1.31
N CYS A 104 11.86 5.71 -1.72
CA CYS A 104 11.41 5.39 -3.07
C CYS A 104 10.08 6.09 -3.40
N ALA A 105 9.10 6.04 -2.51
CA ALA A 105 7.79 6.68 -2.70
C ALA A 105 7.92 8.21 -2.87
N ARG A 106 8.76 8.86 -2.06
CA ARG A 106 9.05 10.29 -2.17
C ARG A 106 9.72 10.64 -3.50
N GLN A 107 10.67 9.82 -3.96
CA GLN A 107 11.34 10.01 -5.25
C GLN A 107 10.32 9.92 -6.40
N SER A 108 9.43 8.94 -6.37
CA SER A 108 8.36 8.76 -7.35
C SER A 108 7.38 9.95 -7.35
N ALA A 109 6.95 10.40 -6.16
CA ALA A 109 6.08 11.56 -6.00
C ALA A 109 6.70 12.85 -6.57
N ALA A 110 7.98 13.09 -6.28
CA ALA A 110 8.72 14.23 -6.82
C ALA A 110 8.79 14.20 -8.36
N GLN A 111 8.99 13.03 -8.95
CA GLN A 111 9.04 12.85 -10.40
C GLN A 111 7.66 13.08 -11.06
N LEU A 112 6.56 12.79 -10.36
CA LEU A 112 5.20 13.10 -10.81
C LEU A 112 4.85 14.60 -10.69
N GLY A 113 5.63 15.37 -9.92
CA GLY A 113 5.39 16.80 -9.72
C GLY A 113 4.16 17.12 -8.86
N LEU A 114 3.63 16.15 -8.11
CA LEU A 114 2.47 16.33 -7.23
C LEU A 114 2.91 16.90 -5.87
N GLN A 115 2.26 17.98 -5.42
CA GLN A 115 2.68 18.75 -4.25
C GLN A 115 2.04 18.28 -2.93
N ASN A 116 0.85 17.66 -3.00
CA ASN A 116 0.03 17.33 -1.85
C ASN A 116 0.21 15.86 -1.38
N LEU A 117 1.38 15.28 -1.65
CA LEU A 117 1.72 13.91 -1.27
C LEU A 117 2.73 13.92 -0.11
N HIS A 118 2.36 13.27 0.99
CA HIS A 118 3.19 13.16 2.18
C HIS A 118 3.45 11.68 2.49
N PHE A 119 4.72 11.29 2.52
CA PHE A 119 5.14 9.93 2.85
C PHE A 119 5.96 9.93 4.13
N GLN A 120 5.62 9.05 5.09
CA GLN A 120 6.27 8.97 6.40
C GLN A 120 6.64 7.54 6.75
N ALA A 121 7.86 7.37 7.28
CA ALA A 121 8.30 6.09 7.83
C ALA A 121 7.79 5.96 9.27
N LEU A 122 6.67 5.24 9.45
CA LEU A 122 5.99 5.06 10.73
C LEU A 122 5.15 3.77 10.68
N ASP A 123 4.86 3.21 11.86
CA ASP A 123 3.87 2.14 11.96
C ASP A 123 2.47 2.67 11.63
N SER A 124 1.74 1.96 10.77
CA SER A 124 0.44 2.40 10.26
C SER A 124 -0.63 2.53 11.35
N THR A 125 -0.58 1.66 12.38
CA THR A 125 -1.51 1.73 13.51
C THR A 125 -1.20 2.92 14.41
N GLN A 126 0.08 3.17 14.69
CA GLN A 126 0.51 4.34 15.48
C GLN A 126 0.13 5.65 14.78
N PHE A 127 0.36 5.75 13.46
CA PHE A 127 -0.05 6.92 12.69
C PHE A 127 -1.57 7.13 12.79
N ALA A 128 -2.37 6.14 12.42
CA ALA A 128 -3.81 6.27 12.37
C ALA A 128 -4.39 6.68 13.73
N THR A 129 -3.90 6.11 14.84
CA THR A 129 -4.38 6.43 16.19
C THR A 129 -3.90 7.78 16.73
N GLY A 130 -2.87 8.36 16.13
CA GLY A 130 -2.31 9.67 16.52
C GLY A 130 -2.91 10.87 15.77
N GLU A 131 -3.55 10.64 14.63
CA GLU A 131 -4.13 11.70 13.81
C GLU A 131 -5.52 12.14 14.30
N GLY A 132 -5.78 13.44 14.24
CA GLY A 132 -7.08 14.02 14.59
C GLY A 132 -8.00 14.26 13.40
N GLU A 133 -7.49 14.11 12.18
CA GLU A 133 -8.24 14.37 10.95
C GLU A 133 -8.66 13.06 10.29
N ILE A 134 -9.94 12.97 9.89
CA ILE A 134 -10.51 11.80 9.24
C ILE A 134 -10.37 11.97 7.72
N PRO A 135 -9.70 11.04 7.01
CA PRO A 135 -9.67 11.05 5.55
C PRO A 135 -11.01 10.58 4.98
N ASP A 136 -11.29 10.95 3.73
CA ASP A 136 -12.47 10.43 3.01
C ASP A 136 -12.30 8.93 2.72
N LEU A 137 -11.07 8.51 2.41
CA LEU A 137 -10.72 7.14 2.05
C LEU A 137 -9.45 6.68 2.78
N VAL A 138 -9.50 5.46 3.31
CA VAL A 138 -8.31 4.73 3.79
C VAL A 138 -8.07 3.54 2.88
N LEU A 139 -6.90 3.49 2.24
CA LEU A 139 -6.41 2.31 1.53
C LEU A 139 -5.46 1.54 2.44
N VAL A 140 -5.63 0.23 2.52
CA VAL A 140 -4.74 -0.66 3.27
C VAL A 140 -4.26 -1.81 2.38
N ASN A 141 -2.95 -2.05 2.38
CA ASN A 141 -2.33 -3.21 1.72
C ASN A 141 -1.39 -3.92 2.70
N PRO A 142 -1.93 -4.56 3.76
CA PRO A 142 -1.15 -5.09 4.84
C PRO A 142 -0.42 -6.40 4.45
N PRO A 143 0.55 -6.83 5.27
CA PRO A 143 1.09 -8.19 5.22
C PRO A 143 0.00 -9.27 5.36
N ARG A 144 0.35 -10.54 5.11
CA ARG A 144 -0.57 -11.70 5.14
C ARG A 144 -1.37 -11.87 6.42
N ARG A 145 -0.90 -11.30 7.55
CA ARG A 145 -1.61 -11.32 8.84
C ARG A 145 -2.83 -10.39 8.91
N GLY A 146 -3.01 -9.48 7.93
CA GLY A 146 -4.05 -8.47 7.94
C GLY A 146 -3.68 -7.20 8.70
N ILE A 147 -4.67 -6.33 8.95
CA ILE A 147 -4.49 -5.05 9.65
C ILE A 147 -4.56 -5.19 11.18
N GLY A 148 -5.14 -6.28 11.67
CA GLY A 148 -5.24 -6.57 13.10
C GLY A 148 -6.36 -5.83 13.84
N ASP A 149 -6.62 -6.29 15.06
CA ASP A 149 -7.75 -5.82 15.87
C ASP A 149 -7.67 -4.33 16.21
N GLY A 150 -6.48 -3.82 16.51
CA GLY A 150 -6.28 -2.42 16.89
C GLY A 150 -6.65 -1.46 15.77
N LEU A 151 -6.19 -1.71 14.54
CA LEU A 151 -6.51 -0.85 13.40
C LEU A 151 -7.96 -1.03 12.94
N CYS A 152 -8.52 -2.26 12.98
CA CYS A 152 -9.95 -2.49 12.73
C CYS A 152 -10.83 -1.67 13.68
N ALA A 153 -10.56 -1.75 14.99
CA ALA A 153 -11.32 -0.99 16.00
C ALA A 153 -11.19 0.52 15.82
N TYR A 154 -10.00 0.99 15.42
CA TYR A 154 -9.79 2.40 15.16
C TYR A 154 -10.55 2.89 13.93
N LEU A 155 -10.45 2.17 12.80
CA LEU A 155 -11.18 2.52 11.57
C LEU A 155 -12.69 2.50 11.78
N SER A 156 -13.22 1.55 12.58
CA SER A 156 -14.64 1.51 12.93
C SER A 156 -15.09 2.71 13.76
N ARG A 157 -14.22 3.29 14.60
CA ARG A 157 -14.54 4.51 15.38
C ARG A 157 -14.32 5.80 14.59
N MET A 158 -13.32 5.83 13.73
CA MET A 158 -12.98 6.98 12.89
C MET A 158 -14.01 7.16 11.77
N GLU A 159 -14.57 6.05 11.29
CA GLU A 159 -15.63 6.01 10.29
C GLU A 159 -15.29 6.76 8.98
N PRO A 160 -14.13 6.51 8.31
CA PRO A 160 -13.90 7.04 6.98
C PRO A 160 -15.03 6.58 6.03
N GLU A 161 -15.41 7.41 5.06
CA GLU A 161 -16.51 7.08 4.17
C GLU A 161 -16.22 5.83 3.32
N PHE A 162 -14.95 5.67 2.92
CA PHE A 162 -14.51 4.57 2.08
C PHE A 162 -13.27 3.88 2.66
N ILE A 163 -13.22 2.54 2.48
CA ILE A 163 -12.01 1.75 2.74
C ILE A 163 -11.73 0.90 1.51
N ILE A 164 -10.53 0.98 0.95
CA ILE A 164 -10.04 0.03 -0.04
C ILE A 164 -9.07 -0.92 0.66
N TYR A 165 -9.32 -2.21 0.57
CA TYR A 165 -8.49 -3.25 1.16
C TYR A 165 -7.92 -4.13 0.04
N SER A 166 -6.60 -4.14 -0.13
CA SER A 166 -5.87 -5.09 -0.98
C SER A 166 -5.20 -6.13 -0.12
N SER A 167 -5.31 -7.41 -0.48
CA SER A 167 -4.71 -8.50 0.30
C SER A 167 -4.33 -9.71 -0.56
N CYS A 168 -3.18 -10.29 -0.26
CA CYS A 168 -2.77 -11.59 -0.77
C CYS A 168 -3.34 -12.77 0.05
N ASN A 169 -4.19 -12.50 1.05
CA ASN A 169 -4.82 -13.50 1.91
C ASN A 169 -6.28 -13.13 2.22
N ALA A 170 -7.21 -13.64 1.38
CA ALA A 170 -8.63 -13.36 1.52
C ALA A 170 -9.22 -13.83 2.86
N ARG A 171 -8.63 -14.84 3.52
CA ARG A 171 -9.13 -15.33 4.81
C ARG A 171 -8.89 -14.33 5.94
N THR A 172 -7.69 -13.74 5.99
CA THR A 172 -7.40 -12.69 6.99
C THR A 172 -8.17 -11.42 6.67
N MET A 173 -8.25 -11.03 5.40
CA MET A 173 -9.07 -9.90 4.96
C MET A 173 -10.54 -10.07 5.37
N ALA A 174 -11.15 -11.22 5.16
CA ALA A 174 -12.54 -11.47 5.54
C ALA A 174 -12.75 -11.36 7.06
N LYS A 175 -11.77 -11.81 7.88
CA LYS A 175 -11.82 -11.64 9.34
C LYS A 175 -11.75 -10.17 9.75
N ASP A 176 -10.87 -9.40 9.11
CA ASP A 176 -10.74 -7.98 9.39
C ASP A 176 -12.00 -7.21 8.95
N ILE A 177 -12.54 -7.50 7.76
CA ILE A 177 -13.79 -6.89 7.28
C ILE A 177 -14.96 -7.19 8.21
N ALA A 178 -15.07 -8.41 8.74
CA ALA A 178 -16.10 -8.77 9.71
C ALA A 178 -16.01 -7.97 11.03
N ARG A 179 -14.85 -7.38 11.34
CA ARG A 179 -14.65 -6.50 12.50
C ARG A 179 -14.84 -5.01 12.19
N LEU A 180 -14.89 -4.64 10.92
CA LEU A 180 -15.18 -3.26 10.48
C LEU A 180 -16.69 -3.02 10.53
N ALA A 181 -17.20 -2.75 11.74
CA ALA A 181 -18.62 -2.48 11.93
C ALA A 181 -19.06 -1.23 11.15
N GLY A 182 -20.25 -1.27 10.58
CA GLY A 182 -20.81 -0.15 9.82
C GLY A 182 -20.32 -0.04 8.38
N TYR A 183 -19.68 -1.07 7.84
CA TYR A 183 -19.27 -1.10 6.44
C TYR A 183 -19.92 -2.26 5.69
N ARG A 184 -20.31 -2.00 4.45
CA ARG A 184 -20.72 -3.02 3.49
C ARG A 184 -19.68 -3.16 2.38
N ILE A 185 -19.57 -4.36 1.82
CA ILE A 185 -18.76 -4.62 0.65
C ILE A 185 -19.50 -4.09 -0.58
N GLU A 186 -18.89 -3.15 -1.29
CA GLU A 186 -19.45 -2.58 -2.52
C GLU A 186 -18.88 -3.27 -3.76
N ARG A 187 -17.56 -3.54 -3.76
CA ARG A 187 -16.87 -4.18 -4.88
C ARG A 187 -15.82 -5.16 -4.38
N VAL A 188 -15.66 -6.25 -5.12
CA VAL A 188 -14.58 -7.23 -4.92
C VAL A 188 -14.03 -7.62 -6.27
N GLN A 189 -12.70 -7.65 -6.40
CA GLN A 189 -12.04 -8.16 -7.60
C GLN A 189 -10.81 -9.00 -7.22
N LEU A 190 -10.69 -10.17 -7.86
CA LEU A 190 -9.55 -11.07 -7.72
C LEU A 190 -8.58 -10.83 -8.87
N PHE A 191 -7.29 -10.88 -8.54
CA PHE A 191 -6.17 -10.79 -9.49
C PHE A 191 -5.30 -12.03 -9.33
N ASP A 192 -5.16 -12.81 -10.41
CA ASP A 192 -4.26 -13.95 -10.47
C ASP A 192 -2.80 -13.47 -10.60
N MET A 193 -2.24 -13.04 -9.45
CA MET A 193 -0.91 -12.43 -9.38
C MET A 193 0.19 -13.42 -9.72
N PHE A 194 0.00 -14.68 -9.37
CA PHE A 194 0.98 -15.74 -9.57
C PHE A 194 0.34 -16.95 -10.25
N PRO A 195 0.10 -16.89 -11.58
CA PRO A 195 -0.49 -17.98 -12.34
C PRO A 195 0.22 -19.32 -12.09
N HIS A 196 -0.55 -20.40 -12.06
CA HIS A 196 -0.10 -21.77 -11.70
C HIS A 196 0.30 -21.98 -10.24
N THR A 197 -0.03 -21.04 -9.36
CA THR A 197 0.13 -21.17 -7.90
C THR A 197 -1.20 -20.93 -7.19
N ALA A 198 -1.23 -21.15 -5.88
CA ALA A 198 -2.39 -20.82 -5.03
C ALA A 198 -2.36 -19.35 -4.55
N HIS A 199 -1.46 -18.53 -5.07
CA HIS A 199 -1.29 -17.13 -4.65
C HIS A 199 -2.03 -16.18 -5.58
N TYR A 200 -2.79 -15.29 -4.99
CA TYR A 200 -3.61 -14.28 -5.66
C TYR A 200 -3.59 -12.97 -4.87
N GLU A 201 -4.15 -11.93 -5.44
CA GLU A 201 -4.44 -10.67 -4.76
C GLU A 201 -5.94 -10.40 -4.87
N VAL A 202 -6.57 -9.89 -3.81
CA VAL A 202 -7.97 -9.46 -3.80
C VAL A 202 -8.05 -7.99 -3.44
N LEU A 203 -8.74 -7.23 -4.25
CA LEU A 203 -9.05 -5.82 -3.99
C LEU A 203 -10.54 -5.71 -3.61
N THR A 204 -10.82 -5.02 -2.50
CA THR A 204 -12.19 -4.83 -2.00
C THR A 204 -12.43 -3.36 -1.71
N LEU A 205 -13.58 -2.84 -2.14
CA LEU A 205 -14.08 -1.52 -1.76
C LEU A 205 -15.18 -1.70 -0.71
N LEU A 206 -15.00 -1.07 0.43
CA LEU A 206 -15.98 -0.98 1.51
C LEU A 206 -16.54 0.43 1.56
N VAL A 207 -17.84 0.55 1.76
CA VAL A 207 -18.56 1.82 1.90
C VAL A 207 -19.26 1.83 3.25
N ARG A 208 -19.15 2.95 3.97
CA ARG A 208 -19.83 3.12 5.25
C ARG A 208 -21.35 3.09 5.04
N GLU A 209 -22.03 2.32 5.86
CA GLU A 209 -23.51 2.34 5.96
C GLU A 209 -23.93 3.50 6.86
N VAL A 210 -24.89 4.29 6.37
CA VAL A 210 -25.45 5.44 7.10
C VAL A 210 -26.60 4.97 7.97
#